data_9a2bb628f869c48897dd7c2620062b38
#
_entry.id   9a2bb628f869c48897dd7c2620062b38
#
_cell.length_a   1.000
_cell.length_b   1.000
_cell.length_c   1.000
_cell.angle_alpha   90.00
_cell.angle_beta   90.00
_cell.angle_gamma   90.00
#
_symmetry.space_group_name_H-M   'P 1'
#
loop_
_entity.id
_entity.type
_entity.pdbx_description
1 polymer ?
#
loop_
_entity_poly.entity_id
_entity_poly.type
_entity_poly.pdbx_seq_one_letter_code
_entity_poly.pdbx_strand_id
1 'polypeptide(L)'
;MIIESIIINHLKDGLDGIGVHSLVPSKRPQTFVVIERTGGSIENLIKHGMFVADCYAPTMEKAAELCEQVIEQMMTLPTHNEVASVRLNAHYNDTDTALHEFKYAALFEVTYY
;
A
#
# COMPACT_ATOMS: atom_id res chain seq x y z
N MET A 1 11.22 11.71 9.11
CA MET A 1 10.42 10.46 9.04
C MET A 1 10.64 9.83 7.67
N ILE A 2 10.87 8.53 7.60
CA ILE A 2 11.05 7.85 6.32
C ILE A 2 9.71 7.73 5.58
N ILE A 3 9.79 7.66 4.26
CA ILE A 3 8.60 7.66 3.40
C ILE A 3 7.65 6.49 3.70
N GLU A 4 8.17 5.30 4.03
CA GLU A 4 7.36 4.14 4.40
C GLU A 4 6.46 4.45 5.61
N SER A 5 7.00 5.14 6.61
CA SER A 5 6.23 5.54 7.80
C SER A 5 5.12 6.54 7.46
N ILE A 6 5.41 7.46 6.55
CA ILE A 6 4.41 8.44 6.09
C ILE A 6 3.25 7.71 5.40
N ILE A 7 3.57 6.77 4.51
CA ILE A 7 2.57 5.98 3.79
C ILE A 7 1.72 5.15 4.77
N ILE A 8 2.37 4.43 5.67
CA ILE A 8 1.68 3.56 6.64
C ILE A 8 0.75 4.38 7.53
N ASN A 9 1.22 5.49 8.07
CA ASN A 9 0.41 6.35 8.93
C ASN A 9 -0.76 6.98 8.18
N HIS A 10 -0.53 7.41 6.94
CA HIS A 10 -1.58 7.97 6.09
C HIS A 10 -2.69 6.95 5.83
N LEU A 11 -2.31 5.72 5.51
CA LEU A 11 -3.28 4.64 5.26
C LEU A 11 -4.00 4.23 6.54
N LYS A 12 -3.32 4.16 7.68
CA LYS A 12 -3.97 3.88 8.97
C LYS A 12 -5.07 4.90 9.30
N ASP A 13 -4.79 6.17 9.02
CA ASP A 13 -5.75 7.25 9.28
C ASP A 13 -6.94 7.18 8.31
N GLY A 14 -6.71 6.78 7.08
CA GLY A 14 -7.74 6.73 6.03
C GLY A 14 -8.52 5.42 5.96
N LEU A 15 -7.96 4.32 6.46
CA LEU A 15 -8.59 3.00 6.47
C LEU A 15 -9.07 2.68 7.88
N ASP A 16 -10.33 2.94 8.14
CA ASP A 16 -10.90 2.81 9.47
C ASP A 16 -10.82 1.38 10.01
N GLY A 17 -10.10 1.19 11.13
CA GLY A 17 -10.00 -0.09 11.81
C GLY A 17 -9.17 -1.17 11.11
N ILE A 18 -8.53 -0.85 10.00
CA ILE A 18 -7.71 -1.81 9.25
C ILE A 18 -6.23 -1.60 9.58
N GLY A 19 -5.54 -2.68 9.96
CA GLY A 19 -4.12 -2.65 10.26
C GLY A 19 -3.29 -2.50 8.99
N VAL A 20 -2.28 -1.62 9.05
CA VAL A 20 -1.33 -1.40 7.95
C VAL A 20 0.07 -1.65 8.51
N HIS A 21 0.80 -2.55 7.87
CA HIS A 21 2.08 -3.05 8.38
C HIS A 21 3.17 -2.99 7.32
N SER A 22 4.43 -3.05 7.74
CA SER A 22 5.58 -3.19 6.84
C SER A 22 5.96 -4.65 6.59
N LEU A 23 5.46 -5.57 7.41
CA LEU A 23 5.66 -7.02 7.29
C LEU A 23 4.34 -7.71 7.62
N VAL A 24 4.16 -8.93 7.12
CA VAL A 24 2.99 -9.73 7.48
C VAL A 24 3.05 -9.98 9.00
N PRO A 25 2.02 -9.59 9.75
CA PRO A 25 2.03 -9.77 11.20
C PRO A 25 2.00 -11.25 11.59
N SER A 26 2.67 -11.59 12.70
CA SER A 26 2.75 -12.97 13.20
C SER A 26 1.37 -13.51 13.59
N LYS A 27 0.51 -12.66 14.15
CA LYS A 27 -0.91 -12.96 14.37
C LYS A 27 -1.69 -12.24 13.29
N ARG A 28 -2.06 -12.98 12.26
CA ARG A 28 -2.69 -12.40 11.07
C ARG A 28 -4.16 -12.08 11.34
N PRO A 29 -4.54 -10.79 11.30
CA PRO A 29 -5.96 -10.43 11.26
C PRO A 29 -6.59 -10.94 9.96
N GLN A 30 -7.90 -10.96 9.90
CA GLN A 30 -8.60 -11.37 8.67
C GLN A 30 -8.42 -10.36 7.54
N THR A 31 -8.30 -9.09 7.89
CA THR A 31 -8.19 -7.97 6.94
C THR A 31 -7.03 -7.09 7.35
N PHE A 32 -6.06 -6.92 6.48
CA PHE A 32 -4.90 -6.06 6.74
C PHE A 32 -4.18 -5.71 5.43
N VAL A 33 -3.32 -4.70 5.51
CA VAL A 33 -2.52 -4.23 4.38
C VAL A 33 -1.04 -4.29 4.77
N VAL A 34 -0.21 -4.74 3.83
CA VAL A 34 1.25 -4.72 3.98
C VAL A 34 1.83 -3.81 2.91
N ILE A 35 2.65 -2.84 3.32
CA ILE A 35 3.34 -1.92 2.41
C ILE A 35 4.80 -2.35 2.32
N GLU A 36 5.25 -2.64 1.11
CA GLU A 36 6.61 -3.06 0.84
C GLU A 36 7.24 -2.14 -0.20
N ARG A 37 8.46 -1.69 0.07
CA ARG A 37 9.25 -0.93 -0.91
C ARG A 37 9.96 -1.92 -1.82
N THR A 38 9.73 -1.81 -3.12
CA THR A 38 10.32 -2.71 -4.11
C THR A 38 11.48 -2.10 -4.87
N GLY A 39 11.67 -0.79 -4.78
CA GLY A 39 12.78 -0.11 -5.45
C GLY A 39 12.69 1.39 -5.32
N GLY A 40 13.56 2.09 -6.03
CA GLY A 40 13.57 3.53 -6.04
C GLY A 40 14.79 4.11 -6.71
N SER A 41 14.78 5.42 -6.89
CA SER A 41 15.87 6.19 -7.46
C SER A 41 15.88 7.60 -6.87
N ILE A 42 17.02 8.29 -7.03
CA ILE A 42 17.16 9.69 -6.65
C ILE A 42 17.72 10.42 -7.86
N GLU A 43 17.06 11.50 -8.26
CA GLU A 43 17.47 12.32 -9.38
C GLU A 43 17.27 13.78 -9.02
N ASN A 44 18.34 14.59 -9.08
CA ASN A 44 18.32 16.02 -8.73
C ASN A 44 17.68 16.29 -7.36
N LEU A 45 18.03 15.48 -6.36
CA LEU A 45 17.51 15.54 -4.98
C LEU A 45 16.02 15.16 -4.87
N ILE A 46 15.39 14.77 -5.96
CA ILE A 46 14.02 14.26 -5.95
C ILE A 46 14.07 12.75 -5.89
N LYS A 47 13.32 12.18 -4.98
CA LYS A 47 13.31 10.74 -4.73
C LYS A 47 12.07 10.10 -5.35
N HIS A 48 12.28 8.94 -5.96
CA HIS A 48 11.19 8.13 -6.51
C HIS A 48 11.22 6.78 -5.80
N GLY A 49 10.14 6.41 -5.15
CA GLY A 49 10.01 5.13 -4.49
C GLY A 49 8.96 4.28 -5.17
N MET A 50 9.26 3.00 -5.37
CA MET A 50 8.30 2.01 -5.85
C MET A 50 7.78 1.22 -4.66
N PHE A 51 6.47 1.16 -4.50
CA PHE A 51 5.82 0.50 -3.37
C PHE A 51 4.74 -0.44 -3.86
N VAL A 52 4.62 -1.55 -3.16
CA VAL A 52 3.52 -2.49 -3.33
C VAL A 52 2.66 -2.44 -2.07
N ALA A 53 1.35 -2.36 -2.26
CA ALA A 53 0.37 -2.53 -1.19
C ALA A 53 -0.31 -3.88 -1.40
N ASP A 54 -0.04 -4.81 -0.48
CA ASP A 54 -0.69 -6.12 -0.47
C ASP A 54 -1.92 -6.04 0.44
N CYS A 55 -3.10 -6.26 -0.14
CA CYS A 55 -4.38 -6.12 0.55
C CYS A 55 -4.97 -7.50 0.79
N TYR A 56 -4.94 -7.93 2.05
CA TYR A 56 -5.42 -9.26 2.48
C TYR A 56 -6.81 -9.16 3.08
N ALA A 57 -7.67 -10.10 2.73
CA ALA A 57 -9.03 -10.17 3.27
C ALA A 57 -9.53 -11.63 3.28
N PRO A 58 -10.65 -11.91 4.00
CA PRO A 58 -11.18 -13.28 4.07
C PRO A 58 -11.78 -13.81 2.77
N THR A 59 -12.12 -12.94 1.82
CA THR A 59 -12.63 -13.32 0.50
C THR A 59 -11.95 -12.50 -0.59
N MET A 60 -11.99 -13.02 -1.81
CA MET A 60 -11.42 -12.32 -2.97
C MET A 60 -12.12 -10.98 -3.21
N GLU A 61 -13.44 -10.94 -3.07
CA GLU A 61 -14.23 -9.72 -3.24
C GLU A 61 -13.83 -8.65 -2.22
N LYS A 62 -13.68 -9.05 -0.95
CA LYS A 62 -13.27 -8.11 0.10
C LYS A 62 -11.84 -7.63 -0.09
N ALA A 63 -10.95 -8.50 -0.59
CA ALA A 63 -9.58 -8.10 -0.91
C ALA A 63 -9.57 -7.06 -2.05
N ALA A 64 -10.40 -7.26 -3.08
CA ALA A 64 -10.53 -6.30 -4.17
C ALA A 64 -11.08 -4.96 -3.69
N GLU A 65 -12.11 -4.97 -2.85
CA GLU A 65 -12.68 -3.75 -2.27
C GLU A 65 -11.65 -3.00 -1.40
N LEU A 66 -10.90 -3.73 -0.59
CA LEU A 66 -9.84 -3.14 0.23
C LEU A 66 -8.77 -2.50 -0.65
N CYS A 67 -8.39 -3.15 -1.75
CA CYS A 67 -7.42 -2.61 -2.70
C CYS A 67 -7.91 -1.28 -3.30
N GLU A 68 -9.19 -1.19 -3.67
CA GLU A 68 -9.78 0.07 -4.16
C GLU A 68 -9.70 1.18 -3.13
N GLN A 69 -10.01 0.87 -1.86
CA GLN A 69 -9.90 1.84 -0.76
C GLN A 69 -8.47 2.31 -0.56
N VAL A 70 -7.50 1.39 -0.63
CA VAL A 70 -6.07 1.72 -0.53
C VAL A 70 -5.65 2.65 -1.67
N ILE A 71 -6.07 2.37 -2.89
CA ILE A 71 -5.77 3.21 -4.05
C ILE A 71 -6.32 4.62 -3.83
N GLU A 72 -7.58 4.75 -3.41
CA GLU A 72 -8.19 6.06 -3.13
C GLU A 72 -7.38 6.85 -2.08
N GLN A 73 -6.99 6.19 -0.99
CA GLN A 73 -6.21 6.83 0.07
C GLN A 73 -4.80 7.21 -0.41
N MET A 74 -4.16 6.36 -1.20
CA MET A 74 -2.83 6.67 -1.74
C MET A 74 -2.85 7.89 -2.66
N MET A 75 -3.93 8.10 -3.41
CA MET A 75 -4.05 9.26 -4.29
C MET A 75 -4.14 10.58 -3.52
N THR A 76 -4.46 10.54 -2.22
CA THR A 76 -4.47 11.73 -1.35
C THR A 76 -3.15 11.94 -0.60
N LEU A 77 -2.16 11.05 -0.78
CA LEU A 77 -0.87 11.15 -0.10
C LEU A 77 -0.15 12.50 -0.35
N PRO A 78 -0.26 13.15 -1.51
CA PRO A 78 0.36 14.46 -1.74
C PRO A 78 -0.14 15.60 -0.87
N THR A 79 -1.11 15.38 0.01
CA THR A 79 -1.46 16.34 1.07
C THR A 79 -0.30 16.56 2.05
N HIS A 80 0.62 15.58 2.16
CA HIS A 80 1.84 15.72 2.93
C HIS A 80 2.88 16.51 2.13
N ASN A 81 3.53 17.49 2.77
CA ASN A 81 4.51 18.34 2.11
C ASN A 81 5.72 17.58 1.56
N GLU A 82 6.04 16.45 2.15
CA GLU A 82 7.16 15.60 1.74
C GLU A 82 6.88 14.84 0.44
N VAL A 83 5.62 14.77 0.02
CA VAL A 83 5.19 13.99 -1.15
C VAL A 83 4.78 14.93 -2.27
N ALA A 84 5.42 14.78 -3.42
CA ALA A 84 5.10 15.56 -4.61
C ALA A 84 3.94 14.94 -5.40
N SER A 85 3.98 13.64 -5.64
CA SER A 85 2.96 12.95 -6.43
C SER A 85 2.93 11.45 -6.15
N VAL A 86 1.80 10.83 -6.47
CA VAL A 86 1.62 9.38 -6.42
C VAL A 86 1.03 8.93 -7.76
N ARG A 87 1.59 7.85 -8.30
CA ARG A 87 1.12 7.26 -9.54
C ARG A 87 0.82 5.78 -9.31
N LEU A 88 -0.37 5.35 -9.72
CA LEU A 88 -0.73 3.94 -9.73
C LEU A 88 -0.20 3.31 -11.02
N ASN A 89 0.70 2.34 -10.90
CA ASN A 89 1.28 1.66 -12.05
C ASN A 89 0.48 0.44 -12.46
N ALA A 90 -0.02 -0.32 -11.49
CA ALA A 90 -0.80 -1.53 -11.74
C ALA A 90 -1.53 -1.95 -10.47
N HIS A 91 -2.60 -2.70 -10.64
CA HIS A 91 -3.25 -3.42 -9.54
C HIS A 91 -3.83 -4.72 -10.10
N TYR A 92 -3.77 -5.78 -9.30
CA TYR A 92 -4.16 -7.10 -9.80
C TYR A 92 -4.47 -8.05 -8.65
N ASN A 93 -5.18 -9.12 -8.99
CA ASN A 93 -5.46 -10.23 -8.09
C ASN A 93 -4.21 -11.09 -7.94
N ASP A 94 -3.70 -11.18 -6.73
CA ASP A 94 -2.49 -11.96 -6.40
C ASP A 94 -2.82 -13.07 -5.40
N THR A 95 -4.03 -13.59 -5.47
CA THR A 95 -4.52 -14.63 -4.55
C THR A 95 -3.76 -15.94 -4.74
N ASP A 96 -3.34 -16.54 -3.63
CA ASP A 96 -2.82 -17.91 -3.61
C ASP A 96 -3.98 -18.85 -3.33
N THR A 97 -4.48 -19.49 -4.38
CA THR A 97 -5.64 -20.39 -4.28
C THR A 97 -5.32 -21.68 -3.54
N ALA A 98 -4.06 -22.15 -3.60
CA ALA A 98 -3.64 -23.36 -2.90
C ALA A 98 -3.65 -23.16 -1.38
N LEU A 99 -3.29 -21.96 -0.90
CA LEU A 99 -3.28 -21.62 0.52
C LEU A 99 -4.56 -20.91 0.97
N HIS A 100 -5.53 -20.70 0.07
CA HIS A 100 -6.74 -19.90 0.34
C HIS A 100 -6.40 -18.52 0.89
N GLU A 101 -5.32 -17.92 0.39
CA GLU A 101 -4.84 -16.62 0.80
C GLU A 101 -5.30 -15.57 -0.22
N PHE A 102 -6.40 -14.90 0.09
CA PHE A 102 -6.98 -13.90 -0.81
C PHE A 102 -6.27 -12.58 -0.65
N LYS A 103 -5.69 -12.12 -1.75
CA LYS A 103 -4.86 -10.93 -1.76
C LYS A 103 -4.97 -10.20 -3.10
N TYR A 104 -5.11 -8.88 -3.04
CA TYR A 104 -4.92 -7.99 -4.19
C TYR A 104 -3.69 -7.14 -3.96
N ALA A 105 -2.96 -6.87 -5.02
CA ALA A 105 -1.77 -6.03 -4.97
C ALA A 105 -1.97 -4.76 -5.80
N ALA A 106 -1.47 -3.64 -5.29
CA ALA A 106 -1.43 -2.38 -6.02
C ALA A 106 0.01 -1.83 -5.99
N LEU A 107 0.51 -1.46 -7.16
CA LEU A 107 1.87 -0.93 -7.33
C LEU A 107 1.82 0.57 -7.55
N PHE A 108 2.59 1.30 -6.75
CA PHE A 108 2.63 2.75 -6.78
C PHE A 108 4.06 3.25 -7.00
N GLU A 109 4.16 4.36 -7.73
CA GLU A 109 5.36 5.17 -7.73
C GLU A 109 5.08 6.44 -6.94
N VAL A 110 5.88 6.69 -5.91
CA VAL A 110 5.76 7.88 -5.07
C VAL A 110 6.96 8.77 -5.32
N THR A 111 6.70 10.02 -5.71
CA THR A 111 7.75 11.04 -5.87
C THR A 111 7.74 11.91 -4.61
N TYR A 112 8.90 12.03 -3.97
CA TYR A 112 9.01 12.73 -2.69
C TYR A 112 10.36 13.42 -2.54
N TYR A 113 10.48 14.27 -1.54
CA TYR A 113 11.66 15.10 -1.31
C TYR A 113 12.59 14.57 -0.24
#